data_c507a1ab6e45759a51813245695eddc1
#
_entry.id   c507a1ab6e45759a51813245695eddc1
#
_cell.length_a   1.000
_cell.length_b   1.000
_cell.length_c   1.000
_cell.angle_alpha   90.00
_cell.angle_beta   90.00
_cell.angle_gamma   90.00
#
_symmetry.space_group_name_H-M   'P 1'
#
loop_
_entity.id
_entity.type
_entity.pdbx_description
1 polymer ?
#
loop_
_entity_poly.entity_id
_entity_poly.type
_entity_poly.pdbx_seq_one_letter_code
_entity_poly.pdbx_strand_id
1 'polypeptide(L)'
;MTTVWEQRKLGDLIDICSGRDYKHLEDGDIPVYGTGGYMLSVSEALSENDDAIGIGRKGTIDKPYILKAPFWTVDTLFYCIPRDCNDLNFVFDIFQNISWKSMDESTGVPSLSKTAISKVEVLAPKSEEQGKIGQYFKEFDHLITLHQRKCDELQNLKKFMLQNMFV
;
A
#
# COMPACT_ATOMS: atom_id res chain seq x y z
N MET A 1 5.89 -28.57 13.93
CA MET A 1 4.70 -27.99 14.57
C MET A 1 3.88 -27.34 13.47
N THR A 2 2.64 -27.80 13.24
CA THR A 2 1.73 -27.18 12.29
C THR A 2 1.31 -25.83 12.86
N THR A 3 1.69 -24.75 12.22
CA THR A 3 1.28 -23.40 12.61
C THR A 3 -0.21 -23.26 12.33
N VAL A 4 -0.99 -22.95 13.37
CA VAL A 4 -2.43 -22.79 13.25
C VAL A 4 -2.69 -21.35 12.78
N TRP A 5 -3.34 -21.21 11.63
CA TRP A 5 -3.84 -19.92 11.16
C TRP A 5 -5.19 -19.65 11.84
N GLU A 6 -5.32 -18.47 12.39
CA GLU A 6 -6.51 -18.04 13.11
C GLU A 6 -7.33 -17.06 12.27
N GLN A 7 -8.65 -17.24 12.26
CA GLN A 7 -9.56 -16.27 11.65
C GLN A 7 -9.62 -15.02 12.54
N ARG A 8 -9.30 -13.87 11.98
CA ARG A 8 -9.26 -12.58 12.66
C ARG A 8 -9.93 -11.51 11.79
N LYS A 9 -10.39 -10.43 12.40
CA LYS A 9 -10.79 -9.24 11.64
C LYS A 9 -9.57 -8.42 11.30
N LEU A 10 -9.57 -7.80 10.13
CA LEU A 10 -8.47 -6.94 9.70
C LEU A 10 -8.25 -5.78 10.70
N GLY A 11 -9.33 -5.23 11.29
CA GLY A 11 -9.25 -4.22 12.34
C GLY A 11 -8.58 -4.67 13.64
N ASP A 12 -8.35 -5.98 13.84
CA ASP A 12 -7.56 -6.50 14.96
C ASP A 12 -6.06 -6.50 14.64
N LEU A 13 -5.70 -6.42 13.37
CA LEU A 13 -4.32 -6.44 12.90
C LEU A 13 -3.75 -5.05 12.64
N ILE A 14 -4.61 -4.04 12.43
CA ILE A 14 -4.22 -2.69 12.01
C ILE A 14 -4.98 -1.59 12.73
N ASP A 15 -4.36 -0.42 12.83
CA ASP A 15 -5.00 0.85 13.14
C ASP A 15 -5.31 1.59 11.84
N ILE A 16 -6.60 1.92 11.62
CA ILE A 16 -7.05 2.62 10.41
C ILE A 16 -7.16 4.11 10.68
N CYS A 17 -6.24 4.88 10.13
CA CYS A 17 -6.13 6.32 10.29
C CYS A 17 -6.67 7.05 9.04
N SER A 18 -7.15 8.28 9.23
CA SER A 18 -7.59 9.15 8.14
C SER A 18 -6.52 10.14 7.79
N GLY A 19 -6.28 10.33 6.50
CA GLY A 19 -5.52 11.47 6.02
C GLY A 19 -6.23 12.79 6.29
N ARG A 20 -5.53 13.90 6.08
CA ARG A 20 -6.00 15.28 6.35
C ARG A 20 -5.60 16.20 5.21
N ASP A 21 -6.30 17.34 5.12
CA ASP A 21 -5.89 18.42 4.23
C ASP A 21 -4.50 18.94 4.59
N TYR A 22 -3.69 19.20 3.57
CA TYR A 22 -2.29 19.64 3.71
C TYR A 22 -2.09 21.13 3.37
N LYS A 23 -3.12 21.82 2.87
CA LYS A 23 -2.99 23.19 2.32
C LYS A 23 -2.57 24.25 3.33
N HIS A 24 -2.66 23.93 4.62
CA HIS A 24 -2.24 24.80 5.73
C HIS A 24 -0.77 24.60 6.11
N LEU A 25 -0.10 23.61 5.52
CA LEU A 25 1.30 23.30 5.80
C LEU A 25 2.23 24.05 4.85
N GLU A 26 3.43 24.33 5.34
CA GLU A 26 4.49 24.93 4.54
C GLU A 26 5.18 23.87 3.68
N ASP A 27 5.93 24.31 2.66
CA ASP A 27 6.78 23.43 1.86
C ASP A 27 7.88 22.80 2.73
N GLY A 28 8.21 21.53 2.45
CA GLY A 28 9.20 20.79 3.21
C GLY A 28 9.61 19.49 2.52
N ASP A 29 10.19 18.56 3.29
CA ASP A 29 10.74 17.31 2.75
C ASP A 29 9.83 16.09 2.99
N ILE A 30 8.73 16.25 3.72
CA ILE A 30 7.80 15.15 4.05
C ILE A 30 6.85 14.89 2.88
N PRO A 31 6.88 13.70 2.26
CA PRO A 31 6.04 13.41 1.11
C PRO A 31 4.55 13.33 1.48
N VAL A 32 3.72 13.93 0.64
CA VAL A 32 2.26 13.85 0.69
C VAL A 32 1.77 12.86 -0.33
N TYR A 33 0.93 11.93 0.12
CA TYR A 33 0.36 10.88 -0.72
C TYR A 33 -1.16 11.01 -0.85
N GLY A 34 -1.64 10.78 -2.06
CA GLY A 34 -3.06 10.62 -2.40
C GLY A 34 -3.33 9.25 -3.01
N THR A 35 -4.55 8.99 -3.45
CA THR A 35 -4.96 7.70 -4.04
C THR A 35 -4.17 7.32 -5.31
N GLY A 36 -3.54 8.27 -5.97
CA GLY A 36 -2.66 8.07 -7.14
C GLY A 36 -1.17 8.00 -6.81
N GLY A 37 -0.78 8.05 -5.54
CA GLY A 37 0.62 8.03 -5.10
C GLY A 37 1.11 9.40 -4.64
N TYR A 38 2.42 9.67 -4.79
CA TYR A 38 3.07 10.91 -4.40
C TYR A 38 2.48 12.14 -5.12
N MET A 39 2.31 13.23 -4.39
CA MET A 39 1.77 14.49 -4.90
C MET A 39 2.76 15.65 -4.80
N LEU A 40 3.25 15.92 -3.60
CA LEU A 40 4.16 17.02 -3.26
C LEU A 40 4.81 16.74 -1.89
N SER A 41 5.57 17.68 -1.34
CA SER A 41 6.15 17.55 0.00
C SER A 41 5.82 18.76 0.89
N VAL A 42 5.69 18.50 2.19
CA VAL A 42 5.30 19.49 3.22
C VAL A 42 6.23 19.43 4.44
N SER A 43 6.03 20.35 5.38
CA SER A 43 6.87 20.51 6.58
C SER A 43 6.52 19.58 7.73
N GLU A 44 5.37 18.91 7.71
CA GLU A 44 4.89 18.07 8.82
C GLU A 44 4.50 16.67 8.34
N ALA A 45 4.56 15.68 9.24
CA ALA A 45 4.12 14.31 9.01
C ALA A 45 2.85 13.95 9.79
N LEU A 46 2.00 13.08 9.25
CA LEU A 46 0.95 12.38 10.01
C LEU A 46 1.49 11.14 10.71
N SER A 47 2.51 10.51 10.13
CA SER A 47 3.28 9.44 10.75
C SER A 47 4.76 9.77 10.62
N GLU A 48 5.44 9.89 11.76
CA GLU A 48 6.87 10.21 11.83
C GLU A 48 7.76 8.98 11.70
N ASN A 49 7.34 7.86 12.33
CA ASN A 49 8.19 6.70 12.52
C ASN A 49 7.56 5.38 12.04
N ASP A 50 6.24 5.33 11.91
CA ASP A 50 5.53 4.10 11.58
C ASP A 50 5.22 4.03 10.09
N ASP A 51 5.74 3.02 9.42
CA ASP A 51 5.34 2.66 8.07
C ASP A 51 3.88 2.21 8.06
N ALA A 52 3.17 2.44 6.96
CA ALA A 52 1.76 2.11 6.85
C ALA A 52 1.37 1.58 5.46
N ILE A 53 0.15 1.11 5.34
CA ILE A 53 -0.47 0.74 4.07
C ILE A 53 -1.48 1.83 3.72
N GLY A 54 -1.24 2.53 2.61
CA GLY A 54 -2.18 3.48 2.04
C GLY A 54 -3.27 2.75 1.26
N ILE A 55 -4.54 3.11 1.51
CA ILE A 55 -5.69 2.61 0.74
C ILE A 55 -6.68 3.74 0.48
N GLY A 56 -7.20 3.80 -0.75
CA GLY A 56 -8.13 4.85 -1.13
C GLY A 56 -9.43 4.80 -0.30
N ARG A 57 -9.76 5.94 0.31
CA ARG A 57 -11.06 6.19 0.91
C ARG A 57 -12.08 6.56 -0.15
N LYS A 58 -11.66 7.34 -1.18
CA LYS A 58 -12.50 7.83 -2.27
C LYS A 58 -11.72 7.82 -3.58
N GLY A 59 -12.34 7.37 -4.67
CA GLY A 59 -11.73 7.31 -5.99
C GLY A 59 -11.08 5.95 -6.26
N THR A 60 -9.76 5.87 -6.32
CA THR A 60 -9.05 4.60 -6.51
C THR A 60 -8.95 3.84 -5.19
N ILE A 61 -9.88 2.92 -4.95
CA ILE A 61 -10.01 2.16 -3.69
C ILE A 61 -9.34 0.79 -3.72
N ASP A 62 -8.88 0.33 -4.87
CA ASP A 62 -8.40 -1.03 -5.13
C ASP A 62 -6.89 -1.15 -5.38
N LYS A 63 -6.15 -0.10 -5.08
CA LYS A 63 -4.69 -0.07 -5.25
C LYS A 63 -3.99 0.32 -3.95
N PRO A 64 -3.90 -0.61 -2.97
CA PRO A 64 -3.13 -0.36 -1.77
C PRO A 64 -1.63 -0.29 -2.09
N TYR A 65 -0.89 0.49 -1.32
CA TYR A 65 0.56 0.59 -1.43
C TYR A 65 1.21 0.93 -0.09
N ILE A 66 2.50 0.59 0.05
CA ILE A 66 3.25 0.86 1.28
C ILE A 66 3.67 2.34 1.33
N LEU A 67 3.40 2.97 2.46
CA LEU A 67 3.86 4.31 2.83
C LEU A 67 5.04 4.17 3.78
N LYS A 68 6.17 4.77 3.41
CA LYS A 68 7.36 4.83 4.25
C LYS A 68 7.36 6.11 5.08
N ALA A 69 7.53 5.98 6.38
CA ALA A 69 7.65 7.10 7.29
C ALA A 69 8.98 7.87 7.05
N PRO A 70 9.00 9.22 7.25
CA PRO A 70 7.82 10.04 7.58
C PRO A 70 6.95 10.34 6.36
N PHE A 71 5.63 10.50 6.55
CA PHE A 71 4.71 10.82 5.46
C PHE A 71 3.48 11.61 5.93
N TRP A 72 2.82 12.26 4.96
CA TRP A 72 1.47 12.83 5.08
C TRP A 72 0.54 12.17 4.05
N THR A 73 -0.76 12.06 4.38
CA THR A 73 -1.78 11.58 3.45
C THR A 73 -2.95 12.54 3.38
N VAL A 74 -3.52 12.72 2.18
CA VAL A 74 -4.71 13.54 1.98
C VAL A 74 -5.99 12.86 2.50
N ASP A 75 -7.06 13.62 2.66
CA ASP A 75 -8.34 13.17 3.22
C ASP A 75 -9.06 12.07 2.42
N THR A 76 -8.69 11.88 1.14
CA THR A 76 -9.20 10.80 0.28
C THR A 76 -8.44 9.48 0.41
N LEU A 77 -7.41 9.45 1.25
CA LEU A 77 -6.59 8.26 1.53
C LEU A 77 -6.67 7.88 3.01
N PHE A 78 -6.91 6.61 3.31
CA PHE A 78 -6.63 6.04 4.63
C PHE A 78 -5.19 5.54 4.68
N TYR A 79 -4.59 5.56 5.87
CA TYR A 79 -3.34 4.86 6.14
C TYR A 79 -3.53 3.91 7.31
N CYS A 80 -3.05 2.67 7.12
CA CYS A 80 -3.27 1.56 8.04
C CYS A 80 -1.93 1.14 8.63
N ILE A 81 -1.75 1.34 9.94
CA ILE A 81 -0.53 0.97 10.66
C ILE A 81 -0.75 -0.41 11.28
N PRO A 82 0.15 -1.39 11.06
CA PRO A 82 0.07 -2.69 11.73
C PRO A 82 0.13 -2.53 13.25
N ARG A 83 -0.76 -3.22 13.97
CA ARG A 83 -0.78 -3.26 15.44
C ARG A 83 0.20 -4.27 15.97
N ASP A 84 0.75 -3.97 17.13
CA ASP A 84 1.61 -4.88 17.89
C ASP A 84 2.74 -5.51 17.06
N CYS A 85 2.80 -6.82 17.06
CA CYS A 85 3.81 -7.60 16.36
C CYS A 85 3.38 -8.05 14.94
N ASN A 86 2.32 -7.47 14.36
CA ASN A 86 1.92 -7.84 12.99
C ASN A 86 2.92 -7.28 11.96
N ASP A 87 3.31 -8.12 11.01
CA ASP A 87 4.28 -7.73 9.98
C ASP A 87 3.63 -6.89 8.88
N LEU A 88 4.25 -5.75 8.54
CA LEU A 88 3.73 -4.82 7.53
C LEU A 88 3.60 -5.47 6.15
N ASN A 89 4.60 -6.24 5.71
CA ASN A 89 4.60 -6.83 4.38
C ASN A 89 3.53 -7.93 4.29
N PHE A 90 3.40 -8.77 5.33
CA PHE A 90 2.34 -9.78 5.41
C PHE A 90 0.94 -9.14 5.36
N VAL A 91 0.71 -8.07 6.13
CA VAL A 91 -0.57 -7.35 6.10
C VAL A 91 -0.80 -6.72 4.72
N PHE A 92 0.24 -6.21 4.09
CA PHE A 92 0.16 -5.67 2.73
C PHE A 92 -0.20 -6.74 1.70
N ASP A 93 0.35 -7.96 1.81
CA ASP A 93 -0.03 -9.09 0.96
C ASP A 93 -1.53 -9.44 1.11
N ILE A 94 -2.05 -9.38 2.34
CA ILE A 94 -3.49 -9.51 2.59
C ILE A 94 -4.26 -8.42 1.84
N PHE A 95 -3.83 -7.15 1.95
CA PHE A 95 -4.49 -6.02 1.28
C PHE A 95 -4.52 -6.19 -0.25
N GLN A 96 -3.45 -6.71 -0.84
CA GLN A 96 -3.39 -6.98 -2.29
C GLN A 96 -4.36 -8.09 -2.73
N ASN A 97 -4.67 -9.03 -1.85
CA ASN A 97 -5.56 -10.16 -2.13
C ASN A 97 -7.04 -9.86 -1.89
N ILE A 98 -7.39 -8.75 -1.23
CA ILE A 98 -8.78 -8.37 -0.98
C ILE A 98 -9.40 -7.71 -2.21
N SER A 99 -10.61 -8.13 -2.56
CA SER A 99 -11.39 -7.52 -3.65
C SER A 99 -12.09 -6.24 -3.18
N TRP A 100 -11.34 -5.16 -2.99
CA TRP A 100 -11.83 -3.89 -2.45
C TRP A 100 -13.01 -3.29 -3.22
N LYS A 101 -13.06 -3.48 -4.54
CA LYS A 101 -14.18 -3.00 -5.38
C LYS A 101 -15.51 -3.63 -5.01
N SER A 102 -15.52 -4.85 -4.48
CA SER A 102 -16.74 -5.51 -4.03
C SER A 102 -17.29 -4.91 -2.74
N MET A 103 -16.50 -4.09 -2.06
CA MET A 103 -16.85 -3.41 -0.81
C MET A 103 -17.21 -1.94 -1.01
N ASP A 104 -17.34 -1.50 -2.25
CA ASP A 104 -17.78 -0.14 -2.58
C ASP A 104 -19.20 0.10 -2.06
N GLU A 105 -19.36 1.07 -1.19
CA GLU A 105 -20.63 1.44 -0.58
C GLU A 105 -21.30 2.64 -1.29
N SER A 106 -20.69 3.12 -2.39
CA SER A 106 -21.15 4.33 -3.09
C SER A 106 -22.04 4.04 -4.28
N THR A 107 -22.85 5.02 -4.65
CA THR A 107 -23.62 5.04 -5.89
C THR A 107 -22.97 5.87 -7.01
N GLY A 108 -21.81 6.45 -6.74
CA GLY A 108 -21.09 7.35 -7.66
C GLY A 108 -19.59 7.10 -7.65
N VAL A 109 -18.85 7.99 -6.98
CA VAL A 109 -17.40 7.82 -6.83
C VAL A 109 -17.11 6.69 -5.85
N PRO A 110 -16.35 5.65 -6.23
CA PRO A 110 -16.03 4.52 -5.35
C PRO A 110 -15.51 4.98 -3.99
N SER A 111 -15.99 4.37 -2.92
CA SER A 111 -15.62 4.74 -1.56
C SER A 111 -15.59 3.56 -0.60
N LEU A 112 -14.65 3.60 0.35
CA LEU A 112 -14.54 2.66 1.46
C LEU A 112 -14.75 3.37 2.79
N SER A 113 -15.37 2.67 3.75
CA SER A 113 -15.44 3.10 5.14
C SER A 113 -14.41 2.36 6.00
N LYS A 114 -13.98 2.99 7.10
CA LYS A 114 -13.13 2.33 8.11
C LYS A 114 -13.80 1.07 8.66
N THR A 115 -15.13 1.13 8.81
CA THR A 115 -15.92 0.00 9.32
C THR A 115 -15.91 -1.17 8.34
N ALA A 116 -16.02 -0.91 7.03
CA ALA A 116 -15.95 -1.95 6.00
C ALA A 116 -14.56 -2.62 6.03
N ILE A 117 -13.49 -1.83 6.03
CA ILE A 117 -12.11 -2.35 6.11
C ILE A 117 -11.90 -3.17 7.39
N SER A 118 -12.31 -2.64 8.55
CA SER A 118 -12.12 -3.29 9.86
C SER A 118 -12.83 -4.64 9.98
N LYS A 119 -13.96 -4.82 9.29
CA LYS A 119 -14.80 -6.05 9.36
C LYS A 119 -14.31 -7.17 8.44
N VAL A 120 -13.35 -6.92 7.57
CA VAL A 120 -12.83 -7.96 6.67
C VAL A 120 -12.26 -9.11 7.50
N GLU A 121 -12.72 -10.30 7.25
CA GLU A 121 -12.20 -11.51 7.88
C GLU A 121 -11.03 -12.06 7.09
N VAL A 122 -9.93 -12.33 7.78
CA VAL A 122 -8.68 -12.80 7.22
C VAL A 122 -8.12 -13.95 8.06
N LEU A 123 -7.28 -14.77 7.47
CA LEU A 123 -6.51 -15.78 8.19
C LEU A 123 -5.12 -15.20 8.48
N ALA A 124 -4.68 -15.28 9.71
CA ALA A 124 -3.37 -14.81 10.12
C ALA A 124 -2.66 -15.83 11.02
N PRO A 125 -1.40 -16.16 10.73
CA PRO A 125 -0.57 -16.97 11.59
C PRO A 125 0.03 -16.12 12.72
N LYS A 126 0.84 -16.74 13.56
CA LYS A 126 1.63 -16.01 14.57
C LYS A 126 2.63 -15.07 13.91
N SER A 127 3.01 -14.01 14.61
CA SER A 127 3.90 -12.92 14.16
C SER A 127 5.21 -13.43 13.51
N GLU A 128 5.86 -14.43 14.08
CA GLU A 128 7.09 -15.00 13.53
C GLU A 128 6.90 -15.57 12.11
N GLU A 129 5.77 -16.22 11.86
CA GLU A 129 5.44 -16.77 10.53
C GLU A 129 4.99 -15.66 9.58
N GLN A 130 4.27 -14.65 10.07
CA GLN A 130 3.93 -13.46 9.29
C GLN A 130 5.19 -12.82 8.72
N GLY A 131 6.22 -12.60 9.54
CA GLY A 131 7.49 -12.01 9.10
C GLY A 131 8.18 -12.83 7.99
N LYS A 132 8.16 -14.16 8.10
CA LYS A 132 8.74 -15.06 7.08
C LYS A 132 7.96 -14.98 5.76
N ILE A 133 6.64 -14.97 5.83
CA ILE A 133 5.75 -14.89 4.66
C ILE A 133 5.90 -13.53 3.98
N GLY A 134 5.78 -12.43 4.75
CA GLY A 134 5.90 -11.07 4.22
C GLY A 134 7.26 -10.81 3.58
N GLN A 135 8.36 -11.30 4.18
CA GLN A 135 9.68 -11.20 3.58
C GLN A 135 9.77 -11.99 2.26
N TYR A 136 9.19 -13.19 2.21
CA TYR A 136 9.19 -14.03 1.02
C TYR A 136 8.48 -13.34 -0.16
N PHE A 137 7.27 -12.80 0.05
CA PHE A 137 6.55 -12.08 -1.01
C PHE A 137 7.21 -10.76 -1.40
N LYS A 138 7.78 -10.04 -0.45
CA LYS A 138 8.58 -8.85 -0.75
C LYS A 138 9.78 -9.13 -1.67
N GLU A 139 10.41 -10.29 -1.53
CA GLU A 139 11.48 -10.73 -2.44
C GLU A 139 10.96 -11.01 -3.85
N PHE A 140 9.75 -11.58 -3.99
CA PHE A 140 9.10 -11.70 -5.29
C PHE A 140 8.81 -10.35 -5.93
N ASP A 141 8.25 -9.41 -5.19
CA ASP A 141 7.96 -8.05 -5.70
C ASP A 141 9.24 -7.37 -6.19
N HIS A 142 10.34 -7.55 -5.45
CA HIS A 142 11.64 -7.05 -5.87
C HIS A 142 12.11 -7.69 -7.18
N LEU A 143 12.02 -9.02 -7.30
CA LEU A 143 12.37 -9.75 -8.53
C LEU A 143 11.50 -9.32 -9.72
N ILE A 144 10.18 -9.19 -9.52
CA ILE A 144 9.24 -8.71 -10.55
C ILE A 144 9.68 -7.32 -11.03
N THR A 145 10.00 -6.42 -10.10
CA THR A 145 10.44 -5.06 -10.43
C THR A 145 11.76 -5.06 -11.23
N LEU A 146 12.73 -5.89 -10.84
CA LEU A 146 14.00 -6.02 -11.56
C LEU A 146 13.80 -6.56 -12.98
N HIS A 147 12.98 -7.60 -13.13
CA HIS A 147 12.69 -8.15 -14.45
C HIS A 147 11.91 -7.17 -15.34
N GLN A 148 10.98 -6.41 -14.78
CA GLN A 148 10.26 -5.38 -15.53
C GLN A 148 11.24 -4.32 -16.08
N ARG A 149 12.14 -3.78 -15.24
CA ARG A 149 13.18 -2.84 -15.67
C ARG A 149 14.03 -3.43 -16.79
N LYS A 150 14.41 -4.71 -16.66
CA LYS A 150 15.21 -5.39 -17.69
C LYS A 150 14.47 -5.54 -19.00
N CYS A 151 13.16 -5.84 -18.96
CA CYS A 151 12.32 -5.88 -20.15
C CYS A 151 12.25 -4.50 -20.83
N ASP A 152 12.08 -3.43 -20.05
CA ASP A 152 12.01 -2.05 -20.56
C ASP A 152 13.35 -1.64 -21.23
N GLU A 153 14.48 -1.97 -20.59
CA GLU A 153 15.82 -1.73 -21.16
C GLU A 153 16.00 -2.46 -22.50
N LEU A 154 15.63 -3.73 -22.57
CA LEU A 154 15.74 -4.54 -23.81
C LEU A 154 14.80 -4.03 -24.91
N GLN A 155 13.59 -3.58 -24.55
CA GLN A 155 12.67 -2.97 -25.51
C GLN A 155 13.24 -1.66 -26.07
N ASN A 156 13.83 -0.82 -25.22
CA ASN A 156 14.49 0.42 -25.64
C ASN A 156 15.69 0.13 -26.54
N LEU A 157 16.53 -0.85 -26.18
CA LEU A 157 17.65 -1.28 -27.01
C LEU A 157 17.17 -1.79 -28.39
N LYS A 158 16.14 -2.65 -28.41
CA LYS A 158 15.56 -3.13 -29.65
C LYS A 158 15.07 -1.98 -30.52
N LYS A 159 14.36 -1.01 -29.93
CA LYS A 159 13.86 0.18 -30.65
C LYS A 159 15.01 0.99 -31.23
N PHE A 160 16.05 1.24 -30.43
CA PHE A 160 17.25 1.94 -30.88
C PHE A 160 17.94 1.24 -32.06
N MET A 161 18.13 -0.09 -31.97
CA MET A 161 18.75 -0.87 -33.07
C MET A 161 17.91 -0.82 -34.35
N LEU A 162 16.59 -0.99 -34.25
CA LEU A 162 15.71 -0.92 -35.41
C LEU A 162 15.75 0.46 -36.10
N GLN A 163 15.81 1.53 -35.31
CA GLN A 163 15.90 2.90 -35.84
C GLN A 163 17.25 3.20 -36.55
N ASN A 164 18.33 2.54 -36.14
CA ASN A 164 19.66 2.80 -36.65
C ASN A 164 20.15 1.76 -37.70
N MET A 165 19.51 0.61 -37.80
CA MET A 165 19.89 -0.45 -38.76
C MET A 165 19.18 -0.33 -40.11
N PHE A 166 18.05 0.35 -40.16
CA PHE A 166 17.19 0.42 -41.36
C PHE A 166 16.99 1.85 -41.88
N VAL A 167 17.91 2.74 -41.55
CA VAL A 167 17.95 4.12 -42.05
C VAL A 167 18.95 4.22 -43.21
#